data_36e16c577126045e3ce2bde29d9447e4
#
_entry.id   36e16c577126045e3ce2bde29d9447e4
#
_cell.length_a   1.000
_cell.length_b   1.000
_cell.length_c   1.000
_cell.angle_alpha   90.00
_cell.angle_beta   90.00
_cell.angle_gamma   90.00
#
_symmetry.space_group_name_H-M   'P 1'
#
loop_
_entity.id
_entity.type
_entity.pdbx_description
1 polymer ?
#
loop_
_entity_poly.entity_id
_entity_poly.type
_entity_poly.pdbx_seq_one_letter_code
_entity_poly.pdbx_strand_id
1 'polypeptide(L)'
;MTVKKILSLFVLIFFSASGIVFSNEKVELTSLGNKDSKVIIKVFSSLTCPHCANFHKKIFKKLKQDFIDTNIVRYEHHGFPLDLAALNGEKILNCVQNGKKRIELLNEIYDKQDDWAGGSDINNINSNLSKIAKKHGLNNDRINNCLKDENIENEILNERIMAQKKYSIESTPTIFINEKKYDGKHSYNDFKKIIEKIL
;
A
#
# COMPACT_ATOMS: atom_id res chain seq x y z
N MET A 1 -7.53 -51.54 -64.93
CA MET A 1 -6.98 -50.18 -64.70
C MET A 1 -7.49 -49.73 -63.35
N THR A 2 -6.65 -49.79 -62.32
CA THR A 2 -7.01 -49.56 -60.92
C THR A 2 -6.48 -48.17 -60.50
N VAL A 3 -7.38 -47.24 -60.23
CA VAL A 3 -7.08 -45.90 -59.77
C VAL A 3 -6.85 -45.92 -58.24
N LYS A 4 -5.59 -45.72 -57.80
CA LYS A 4 -5.24 -45.55 -56.38
C LYS A 4 -5.68 -44.20 -55.90
N LYS A 5 -6.59 -44.11 -54.92
CA LYS A 5 -6.95 -42.92 -54.18
C LYS A 5 -5.86 -42.63 -53.14
N ILE A 6 -5.14 -41.54 -53.33
CA ILE A 6 -4.21 -40.99 -52.33
C ILE A 6 -5.02 -40.11 -51.38
N LEU A 7 -5.16 -40.61 -50.15
CA LEU A 7 -5.83 -39.88 -49.05
C LEU A 7 -4.77 -39.01 -48.37
N SER A 8 -4.78 -37.71 -48.70
CA SER A 8 -3.89 -36.71 -48.08
C SER A 8 -4.44 -36.35 -46.68
N LEU A 9 -3.71 -36.77 -45.65
CA LEU A 9 -4.03 -36.48 -44.24
C LEU A 9 -3.46 -35.09 -43.91
N PHE A 10 -4.31 -34.05 -43.88
CA PHE A 10 -3.96 -32.73 -43.37
C PHE A 10 -3.96 -32.77 -41.85
N VAL A 11 -2.77 -32.80 -41.24
CA VAL A 11 -2.61 -32.62 -39.79
C VAL A 11 -2.66 -31.13 -39.49
N LEU A 12 -3.78 -30.64 -38.99
CA LEU A 12 -3.94 -29.29 -38.43
C LEU A 12 -3.23 -29.25 -37.09
N ILE A 13 -2.03 -28.69 -37.04
CA ILE A 13 -1.33 -28.37 -35.80
C ILE A 13 -1.97 -27.10 -35.21
N PHE A 14 -2.83 -27.27 -34.22
CA PHE A 14 -3.30 -26.15 -33.40
C PHE A 14 -2.16 -25.68 -32.49
N PHE A 15 -1.49 -24.60 -32.90
CA PHE A 15 -0.59 -23.87 -32.02
C PHE A 15 -1.44 -23.12 -30.98
N SER A 16 -1.60 -23.68 -29.78
CA SER A 16 -2.17 -22.98 -28.65
C SER A 16 -1.14 -21.96 -28.19
N ALA A 17 -1.25 -20.73 -28.69
CA ALA A 17 -0.53 -19.61 -28.12
C ALA A 17 -1.09 -19.33 -26.72
N SER A 18 -0.46 -19.92 -25.69
CA SER A 18 -0.69 -19.54 -24.30
C SER A 18 -0.19 -18.11 -24.14
N GLY A 19 -1.06 -17.15 -24.40
CA GLY A 19 -0.80 -15.75 -24.10
C GLY A 19 -0.57 -15.63 -22.61
N ILE A 20 0.64 -15.25 -22.21
CA ILE A 20 0.92 -14.82 -20.85
C ILE A 20 0.12 -13.53 -20.66
N VAL A 21 -1.03 -13.64 -20.00
CA VAL A 21 -1.81 -12.49 -19.56
C VAL A 21 -1.01 -11.88 -18.41
N PHE A 22 -0.23 -10.85 -18.71
CA PHE A 22 0.29 -9.96 -17.69
C PHE A 22 -0.93 -9.25 -17.06
N SER A 23 -1.37 -9.75 -15.92
CA SER A 23 -2.30 -9.04 -15.07
C SER A 23 -1.60 -7.75 -14.64
N ASN A 24 -2.06 -6.63 -15.14
CA ASN A 24 -1.67 -5.31 -14.66
C ASN A 24 -2.37 -5.13 -13.31
N GLU A 25 -1.79 -5.73 -12.25
CA GLU A 25 -2.31 -5.61 -10.89
C GLU A 25 -2.11 -4.15 -10.44
N LYS A 26 -3.17 -3.37 -10.57
CA LYS A 26 -3.21 -2.00 -10.04
C LYS A 26 -2.92 -2.04 -8.53
N VAL A 27 -2.04 -1.15 -8.06
CA VAL A 27 -1.77 -0.97 -6.64
C VAL A 27 -3.10 -0.71 -5.91
N GLU A 28 -3.47 -1.63 -5.02
CA GLU A 28 -4.70 -1.53 -4.27
C GLU A 28 -4.51 -0.58 -3.07
N LEU A 29 -5.43 0.37 -2.91
CA LEU A 29 -5.40 1.30 -1.80
C LEU A 29 -5.39 0.57 -0.44
N THR A 30 -4.38 0.86 0.37
CA THR A 30 -4.28 0.34 1.73
C THR A 30 -5.32 1.02 2.63
N SER A 31 -6.40 0.33 2.94
CA SER A 31 -7.53 0.90 3.68
C SER A 31 -8.12 -0.04 4.71
N LEU A 32 -8.81 0.52 5.71
CA LEU A 32 -9.51 -0.21 6.76
C LEU A 32 -10.84 0.49 7.09
N GLY A 33 -11.86 -0.28 7.45
CA GLY A 33 -13.21 0.20 7.72
C GLY A 33 -14.14 0.04 6.52
N ASN A 34 -15.40 0.38 6.69
CA ASN A 34 -16.41 0.23 5.66
C ASN A 34 -16.22 1.30 4.57
N LYS A 35 -16.33 0.89 3.28
CA LYS A 35 -16.25 1.80 2.13
C LYS A 35 -17.36 2.88 2.13
N ASP A 36 -18.50 2.57 2.75
CA ASP A 36 -19.67 3.44 2.82
C ASP A 36 -19.72 4.25 4.14
N SER A 37 -18.60 4.30 4.91
CA SER A 37 -18.52 5.10 6.13
C SER A 37 -18.74 6.58 5.84
N LYS A 38 -19.50 7.26 6.72
CA LYS A 38 -19.76 8.71 6.60
C LYS A 38 -18.48 9.56 6.72
N VAL A 39 -17.48 9.05 7.43
CA VAL A 39 -16.22 9.75 7.67
C VAL A 39 -15.09 8.95 7.03
N ILE A 40 -14.36 9.61 6.14
CA ILE A 40 -13.15 9.06 5.50
C ILE A 40 -11.96 9.87 5.97
N ILE A 41 -10.96 9.19 6.54
CA ILE A 41 -9.68 9.79 6.92
C ILE A 41 -8.61 9.32 5.96
N LYS A 42 -8.14 10.21 5.09
CA LYS A 42 -7.02 9.98 4.16
C LYS A 42 -5.74 10.50 4.78
N VAL A 43 -4.71 9.69 4.86
CA VAL A 43 -3.43 10.06 5.45
C VAL A 43 -2.33 9.87 4.40
N PHE A 44 -1.78 10.95 3.91
CA PHE A 44 -0.61 10.96 3.04
C PHE A 44 0.64 10.87 3.90
N SER A 45 1.33 9.76 3.81
CA SER A 45 2.38 9.38 4.77
C SER A 45 3.62 8.84 4.08
N SER A 46 4.78 9.10 4.67
CA SER A 46 6.03 8.39 4.35
C SER A 46 6.37 7.40 5.45
N LEU A 47 6.78 6.20 5.08
CA LEU A 47 7.12 5.14 6.04
C LEU A 47 8.39 5.46 6.85
N THR A 48 9.25 6.36 6.38
CA THR A 48 10.45 6.83 7.08
C THR A 48 10.20 8.09 7.92
N CYS A 49 9.03 8.73 7.79
CA CYS A 49 8.73 9.96 8.51
C CYS A 49 8.42 9.69 10.00
N PRO A 50 9.17 10.27 10.98
CA PRO A 50 8.92 10.05 12.40
C PRO A 50 7.55 10.58 12.87
N HIS A 51 7.08 11.67 12.28
CA HIS A 51 5.75 12.22 12.59
C HIS A 51 4.63 11.31 12.11
N CYS A 52 4.81 10.60 10.98
CA CYS A 52 3.88 9.59 10.49
C CYS A 52 3.83 8.38 11.43
N ALA A 53 4.98 7.89 11.88
CA ALA A 53 5.04 6.82 12.87
C ALA A 53 4.37 7.22 14.19
N ASN A 54 4.60 8.45 14.67
CA ASN A 54 3.96 8.96 15.89
C ASN A 54 2.42 9.04 15.73
N PHE A 55 1.93 9.54 14.59
CA PHE A 55 0.49 9.54 14.28
C PHE A 55 -0.06 8.11 14.35
N HIS A 56 0.60 7.18 13.69
CA HIS A 56 0.16 5.79 13.60
C HIS A 56 0.16 5.11 14.99
N LYS A 57 1.26 5.25 15.74
CA LYS A 57 1.41 4.65 17.07
C LYS A 57 0.41 5.21 18.09
N LYS A 58 0.15 6.53 18.10
CA LYS A 58 -0.60 7.21 19.18
C LYS A 58 -2.05 7.55 18.82
N ILE A 59 -2.34 7.81 17.54
CA ILE A 59 -3.65 8.30 17.12
C ILE A 59 -4.41 7.23 16.37
N PHE A 60 -3.82 6.67 15.31
CA PHE A 60 -4.47 5.66 14.48
C PHE A 60 -4.95 4.45 15.30
N LYS A 61 -4.14 3.94 16.24
CA LYS A 61 -4.54 2.78 17.08
C LYS A 61 -5.82 3.05 17.86
N LYS A 62 -5.98 4.25 18.40
CA LYS A 62 -7.21 4.65 19.13
C LYS A 62 -8.37 4.89 18.18
N LEU A 63 -8.13 5.57 17.05
CA LEU A 63 -9.16 5.76 16.02
C LEU A 63 -9.64 4.41 15.47
N LYS A 64 -8.73 3.46 15.32
CA LYS A 64 -9.07 2.11 14.87
C LYS A 64 -10.05 1.45 15.83
N GLN A 65 -9.74 1.43 17.12
CA GLN A 65 -10.57 0.80 18.15
C GLN A 65 -11.94 1.46 18.26
N ASP A 66 -12.00 2.78 18.27
CA ASP A 66 -13.23 3.50 18.63
C ASP A 66 -14.14 3.78 17.43
N PHE A 67 -13.59 3.91 16.23
CA PHE A 67 -14.33 4.36 15.05
C PHE A 67 -14.20 3.50 13.81
N ILE A 68 -13.01 2.89 13.56
CA ILE A 68 -12.79 2.15 12.33
C ILE A 68 -13.33 0.72 12.46
N ASP A 69 -13.03 0.04 13.55
CA ASP A 69 -13.52 -1.31 13.83
C ASP A 69 -15.05 -1.34 14.06
N THR A 70 -15.65 -0.18 14.36
CA THR A 70 -17.11 0.02 14.47
C THR A 70 -17.76 0.46 13.15
N ASN A 71 -17.00 0.51 12.06
CA ASN A 71 -17.45 0.94 10.73
C ASN A 71 -17.97 2.38 10.63
N ILE A 72 -17.65 3.23 11.59
CA ILE A 72 -18.00 4.65 11.59
C ILE A 72 -17.07 5.44 10.70
N VAL A 73 -15.76 5.10 10.73
CA VAL A 73 -14.70 5.75 9.97
C VAL A 73 -14.06 4.75 9.00
N ARG A 74 -13.80 5.19 7.79
CA ARG A 74 -12.87 4.57 6.85
C ARG A 74 -11.52 5.27 6.94
N TYR A 75 -10.48 4.51 7.16
CA TYR A 75 -9.09 4.96 7.08
C TYR A 75 -8.47 4.56 5.75
N GLU A 76 -7.72 5.48 5.15
CA GLU A 76 -6.98 5.26 3.91
C GLU A 76 -5.52 5.73 4.10
N HIS A 77 -4.59 4.79 3.92
CA HIS A 77 -3.17 5.09 3.83
C HIS A 77 -2.81 5.38 2.38
N HIS A 78 -2.33 6.58 2.12
CA HIS A 78 -1.81 7.00 0.83
C HIS A 78 -0.29 7.14 0.95
N GLY A 79 0.45 6.23 0.31
CA GLY A 79 1.91 6.25 0.30
C GLY A 79 2.45 7.53 -0.34
N PHE A 80 3.27 8.26 0.40
CA PHE A 80 3.94 9.47 -0.07
C PHE A 80 5.43 9.37 0.28
N PRO A 81 6.18 8.47 -0.40
CA PRO A 81 7.57 8.22 -0.06
C PRO A 81 8.43 9.47 -0.25
N LEU A 82 9.20 9.82 0.79
CA LEU A 82 10.12 10.94 0.77
C LEU A 82 11.55 10.56 0.35
N ASP A 83 11.86 9.26 0.44
CA ASP A 83 13.16 8.70 0.13
C ASP A 83 13.03 7.25 -0.42
N LEU A 84 14.17 6.67 -0.82
CA LEU A 84 14.22 5.32 -1.38
C LEU A 84 13.82 4.24 -0.37
N ALA A 85 14.13 4.43 0.91
CA ALA A 85 13.77 3.47 1.96
C ALA A 85 12.24 3.41 2.15
N ALA A 86 11.57 4.58 2.17
CA ALA A 86 10.12 4.66 2.19
C ALA A 86 9.49 4.05 0.94
N LEU A 87 10.05 4.31 -0.25
CA LEU A 87 9.58 3.72 -1.51
C LEU A 87 9.67 2.19 -1.48
N ASN A 88 10.80 1.64 -1.03
CA ASN A 88 10.97 0.19 -0.90
C ASN A 88 10.01 -0.41 0.14
N GLY A 89 9.73 0.30 1.23
CA GLY A 89 8.71 -0.08 2.19
C GLY A 89 7.32 -0.13 1.59
N GLU A 90 6.93 0.86 0.79
CA GLU A 90 5.65 0.89 0.07
C GLU A 90 5.57 -0.23 -0.98
N LYS A 91 6.65 -0.53 -1.70
CA LYS A 91 6.70 -1.67 -2.63
C LYS A 91 6.41 -2.99 -1.91
N ILE A 92 7.07 -3.23 -0.77
CA ILE A 92 6.85 -4.43 0.05
C ILE A 92 5.41 -4.46 0.59
N LEU A 93 4.89 -3.33 1.07
CA LEU A 93 3.52 -3.23 1.58
C LEU A 93 2.51 -3.60 0.50
N ASN A 94 2.68 -3.10 -0.72
CA ASN A 94 1.79 -3.36 -1.84
C ASN A 94 1.86 -4.80 -2.38
N CYS A 95 2.92 -5.55 -2.05
CA CYS A 95 3.00 -6.97 -2.36
C CYS A 95 2.14 -7.88 -1.48
N VAL A 96 1.55 -7.36 -0.40
CA VAL A 96 0.59 -8.08 0.42
C VAL A 96 -0.80 -7.89 -0.16
N GLN A 97 -1.34 -8.92 -0.82
CA GLN A 97 -2.65 -8.86 -1.50
C GLN A 97 -3.84 -8.75 -0.54
N ASN A 98 -3.74 -9.34 0.66
CA ASN A 98 -4.82 -9.28 1.65
C ASN A 98 -4.80 -7.95 2.41
N GLY A 99 -5.82 -7.12 2.25
CA GLY A 99 -5.91 -5.78 2.83
C GLY A 99 -5.76 -5.76 4.36
N LYS A 100 -6.32 -6.75 5.10
CA LYS A 100 -6.15 -6.85 6.54
C LYS A 100 -4.69 -7.11 6.93
N LYS A 101 -4.04 -8.07 6.26
CA LYS A 101 -2.61 -8.36 6.48
C LYS A 101 -1.73 -7.17 6.07
N ARG A 102 -2.12 -6.43 5.04
CA ARG A 102 -1.41 -5.21 4.63
C ARG A 102 -1.45 -4.14 5.72
N ILE A 103 -2.59 -3.93 6.38
CA ILE A 103 -2.70 -3.03 7.54
C ILE A 103 -1.88 -3.56 8.73
N GLU A 104 -1.86 -4.86 8.98
CA GLU A 104 -1.03 -5.46 10.02
C GLU A 104 0.47 -5.22 9.75
N LEU A 105 0.90 -5.40 8.50
CA LEU A 105 2.27 -5.08 8.09
C LEU A 105 2.58 -3.58 8.21
N LEU A 106 1.69 -2.70 7.77
CA LEU A 106 1.82 -1.25 7.93
C LEU A 106 2.01 -0.85 9.40
N ASN A 107 1.23 -1.46 10.30
CA ASN A 107 1.35 -1.24 11.74
C ASN A 107 2.75 -1.62 12.23
N GLU A 108 3.26 -2.81 11.88
CA GLU A 108 4.58 -3.25 12.33
C GLU A 108 5.71 -2.42 11.71
N ILE A 109 5.60 -2.00 10.46
CA ILE A 109 6.55 -1.09 9.80
C ILE A 109 6.67 0.21 10.61
N TYR A 110 5.56 0.84 11.00
CA TYR A 110 5.62 2.06 11.82
C TYR A 110 6.05 1.80 13.25
N ASP A 111 5.59 0.70 13.87
CA ASP A 111 5.98 0.36 15.24
C ASP A 111 7.49 0.11 15.37
N LYS A 112 8.10 -0.44 14.32
CA LYS A 112 9.51 -0.78 14.24
C LYS A 112 10.35 0.18 13.41
N GLN A 113 9.83 1.41 13.14
CA GLN A 113 10.51 2.36 12.26
C GLN A 113 11.96 2.59 12.66
N ASP A 114 12.25 2.75 13.95
CA ASP A 114 13.59 2.99 14.45
C ASP A 114 14.55 1.79 14.24
N ASP A 115 13.98 0.57 14.17
CA ASP A 115 14.75 -0.67 13.97
C ASP A 115 15.14 -0.90 12.50
N TRP A 116 14.30 -0.43 11.54
CA TRP A 116 14.55 -0.73 10.14
C TRP A 116 14.97 0.47 9.29
N ALA A 117 14.53 1.69 9.64
CA ALA A 117 14.75 2.89 8.82
C ALA A 117 16.06 3.63 9.17
N GLY A 118 16.82 3.13 10.14
CA GLY A 118 18.08 3.75 10.57
C GLY A 118 19.24 3.48 9.63
N GLY A 119 20.16 4.46 9.53
CA GLY A 119 21.36 4.35 8.71
C GLY A 119 21.18 4.80 7.26
N SER A 120 22.26 4.68 6.46
CA SER A 120 22.30 5.11 5.06
C SER A 120 22.48 3.96 4.05
N ASP A 121 22.73 2.74 4.53
CA ASP A 121 22.88 1.57 3.66
C ASP A 121 21.52 0.97 3.33
N ILE A 122 21.08 1.17 2.10
CA ILE A 122 19.79 0.67 1.61
C ILE A 122 19.67 -0.87 1.67
N ASN A 123 20.80 -1.60 1.57
CA ASN A 123 20.77 -3.06 1.66
C ASN A 123 20.45 -3.52 3.08
N ASN A 124 21.00 -2.85 4.09
CA ASN A 124 20.69 -3.11 5.50
C ASN A 124 19.23 -2.74 5.80
N ILE A 125 18.77 -1.60 5.31
CA ILE A 125 17.37 -1.16 5.45
C ILE A 125 16.42 -2.19 4.84
N ASN A 126 16.67 -2.63 3.60
CA ASN A 126 15.87 -3.64 2.92
C ASN A 126 15.91 -4.99 3.65
N SER A 127 17.06 -5.38 4.20
CA SER A 127 17.19 -6.59 5.00
C SER A 127 16.32 -6.54 6.26
N ASN A 128 16.32 -5.41 6.97
CA ASN A 128 15.49 -5.23 8.16
C ASN A 128 13.99 -5.18 7.84
N LEU A 129 13.58 -4.46 6.78
CA LEU A 129 12.21 -4.50 6.25
C LEU A 129 11.79 -5.92 5.88
N SER A 130 12.68 -6.70 5.25
CA SER A 130 12.41 -8.08 4.86
C SER A 130 12.14 -8.98 6.08
N LYS A 131 12.82 -8.76 7.20
CA LYS A 131 12.56 -9.49 8.46
C LYS A 131 11.15 -9.23 8.98
N ILE A 132 10.66 -7.98 8.85
CA ILE A 132 9.29 -7.61 9.22
C ILE A 132 8.30 -8.28 8.25
N ALA A 133 8.51 -8.12 6.94
CA ALA A 133 7.61 -8.64 5.91
C ALA A 133 7.43 -10.17 5.97
N LYS A 134 8.47 -10.92 6.33
CA LYS A 134 8.41 -12.38 6.51
C LYS A 134 7.43 -12.80 7.60
N LYS A 135 7.31 -12.06 8.69
CA LYS A 135 6.34 -12.35 9.75
C LYS A 135 4.89 -12.21 9.26
N HIS A 136 4.68 -11.42 8.19
CA HIS A 136 3.38 -11.23 7.53
C HIS A 136 3.17 -12.14 6.31
N GLY A 137 4.00 -13.19 6.17
CA GLY A 137 3.81 -14.25 5.19
C GLY A 137 4.47 -14.04 3.83
N LEU A 138 5.33 -13.04 3.67
CA LEU A 138 6.13 -12.88 2.47
C LEU A 138 7.42 -13.72 2.58
N ASN A 139 7.72 -14.52 1.55
CA ASN A 139 9.00 -15.21 1.44
C ASN A 139 10.05 -14.34 0.73
N ASN A 140 11.32 -14.82 0.72
CA ASN A 140 12.43 -14.08 0.12
C ASN A 140 12.19 -13.76 -1.37
N ASP A 141 11.72 -14.72 -2.13
CA ASP A 141 11.53 -14.56 -3.58
C ASP A 141 10.46 -13.51 -3.87
N ARG A 142 9.34 -13.55 -3.12
CA ARG A 142 8.29 -12.54 -3.25
C ARG A 142 8.81 -11.14 -2.88
N ILE A 143 9.54 -11.00 -1.76
CA ILE A 143 10.12 -9.72 -1.34
C ILE A 143 11.09 -9.18 -2.40
N ASN A 144 11.99 -10.03 -2.91
CA ASN A 144 12.96 -9.63 -3.93
C ASN A 144 12.28 -9.22 -5.25
N ASN A 145 11.23 -9.94 -5.65
CA ASN A 145 10.45 -9.59 -6.83
C ASN A 145 9.75 -8.23 -6.63
N CYS A 146 9.14 -8.00 -5.47
CA CYS A 146 8.50 -6.73 -5.16
C CYS A 146 9.46 -5.54 -5.17
N LEU A 147 10.65 -5.70 -4.59
CA LEU A 147 11.67 -4.65 -4.59
C LEU A 147 12.19 -4.32 -5.99
N LYS A 148 12.13 -5.27 -6.94
CA LYS A 148 12.54 -5.09 -8.34
C LYS A 148 11.39 -4.72 -9.28
N ASP A 149 10.16 -4.73 -8.79
CA ASP A 149 8.99 -4.48 -9.62
C ASP A 149 8.88 -2.99 -9.97
N GLU A 150 9.19 -2.67 -11.23
CA GLU A 150 9.13 -1.31 -11.77
C GLU A 150 7.68 -0.83 -11.97
N ASN A 151 6.71 -1.74 -12.16
CA ASN A 151 5.32 -1.34 -12.30
C ASN A 151 4.76 -0.83 -10.97
N ILE A 152 4.98 -1.58 -9.89
CA ILE A 152 4.61 -1.14 -8.53
C ILE A 152 5.31 0.18 -8.18
N GLU A 153 6.59 0.31 -8.50
CA GLU A 153 7.35 1.54 -8.28
C GLU A 153 6.73 2.73 -9.00
N ASN A 154 6.49 2.58 -10.29
CA ASN A 154 5.90 3.62 -11.13
C ASN A 154 4.49 4.02 -10.65
N GLU A 155 3.66 3.06 -10.25
CA GLU A 155 2.33 3.35 -9.70
C GLU A 155 2.43 4.16 -8.40
N ILE A 156 3.28 3.76 -7.45
CA ILE A 156 3.48 4.50 -6.19
C ILE A 156 3.97 5.93 -6.46
N LEU A 157 4.94 6.09 -7.37
CA LEU A 157 5.47 7.41 -7.72
C LEU A 157 4.44 8.27 -8.46
N ASN A 158 3.64 7.68 -9.35
CA ASN A 158 2.56 8.38 -10.02
C ASN A 158 1.47 8.81 -9.04
N GLU A 159 1.07 7.95 -8.11
CA GLU A 159 0.11 8.32 -7.06
C GLU A 159 0.64 9.46 -6.19
N ARG A 160 1.92 9.42 -5.82
CA ARG A 160 2.57 10.53 -5.09
C ARG A 160 2.52 11.85 -5.88
N ILE A 161 2.85 11.82 -7.18
CA ILE A 161 2.79 13.01 -8.05
C ILE A 161 1.36 13.52 -8.18
N MET A 162 0.40 12.65 -8.37
CA MET A 162 -1.02 13.01 -8.46
C MET A 162 -1.53 13.59 -7.14
N ALA A 163 -1.16 13.00 -6.01
CA ALA A 163 -1.51 13.51 -4.69
C ALA A 163 -0.92 14.91 -4.45
N GLN A 164 0.34 15.12 -4.81
CA GLN A 164 0.96 16.42 -4.71
C GLN A 164 0.23 17.49 -5.54
N LYS A 165 -0.13 17.16 -6.79
CA LYS A 165 -0.86 18.09 -7.67
C LYS A 165 -2.29 18.35 -7.20
N LYS A 166 -3.01 17.32 -6.77
CA LYS A 166 -4.42 17.42 -6.40
C LYS A 166 -4.62 18.05 -5.01
N TYR A 167 -3.79 17.68 -4.06
CA TYR A 167 -3.98 17.99 -2.63
C TYR A 167 -2.92 18.95 -2.09
N SER A 168 -1.98 19.43 -2.93
CA SER A 168 -0.90 20.32 -2.53
C SER A 168 -0.14 19.80 -1.29
N ILE A 169 0.28 18.52 -1.35
CA ILE A 169 1.01 17.89 -0.24
C ILE A 169 2.43 18.45 -0.17
N GLU A 170 2.76 19.11 0.93
CA GLU A 170 4.08 19.73 1.17
C GLU A 170 4.88 19.01 2.27
N SER A 171 4.18 18.28 3.13
CA SER A 171 4.78 17.57 4.26
C SER A 171 4.00 16.30 4.61
N THR A 172 4.61 15.42 5.43
CA THR A 172 3.96 14.21 5.92
C THR A 172 3.99 14.16 7.46
N PRO A 173 2.93 13.67 8.10
CA PRO A 173 1.65 13.30 7.49
C PRO A 173 0.80 14.52 7.12
N THR A 174 0.19 14.52 5.93
CA THR A 174 -0.91 15.41 5.60
C THR A 174 -2.21 14.61 5.64
N ILE A 175 -3.22 15.15 6.31
CA ILE A 175 -4.45 14.42 6.63
C ILE A 175 -5.65 15.16 6.04
N PHE A 176 -6.57 14.40 5.45
CA PHE A 176 -7.86 14.90 5.00
C PHE A 176 -8.98 14.14 5.70
N ILE A 177 -10.02 14.86 6.10
CA ILE A 177 -11.25 14.30 6.63
C ILE A 177 -12.38 14.72 5.68
N ASN A 178 -13.00 13.77 5.01
CA ASN A 178 -14.03 14.00 3.98
C ASN A 178 -13.59 15.07 2.97
N GLU A 179 -12.46 14.86 2.31
CA GLU A 179 -11.86 15.75 1.28
C GLU A 179 -11.41 17.14 1.80
N LYS A 180 -11.60 17.45 3.09
CA LYS A 180 -11.14 18.69 3.70
C LYS A 180 -9.82 18.48 4.40
N LYS A 181 -8.81 19.28 4.05
CA LYS A 181 -7.51 19.24 4.73
C LYS A 181 -7.69 19.54 6.22
N TYR A 182 -7.06 18.73 7.04
CA TYR A 182 -7.06 18.86 8.48
C TYR A 182 -5.83 19.66 8.92
N ASP A 183 -6.06 20.87 9.41
CA ASP A 183 -5.00 21.79 9.87
C ASP A 183 -4.96 21.90 11.42
N GLY A 184 -5.68 21.00 12.14
CA GLY A 184 -5.74 20.99 13.60
C GLY A 184 -4.56 20.28 14.25
N LYS A 185 -4.59 20.19 15.58
CA LYS A 185 -3.57 19.46 16.33
C LYS A 185 -3.67 17.95 16.08
N HIS A 186 -2.54 17.32 15.90
CA HIS A 186 -2.46 15.87 15.76
C HIS A 186 -2.59 15.21 17.15
N SER A 187 -3.81 15.21 17.69
CA SER A 187 -4.17 14.50 18.92
C SER A 187 -5.44 13.67 18.71
N TYR A 188 -5.53 12.55 19.39
CA TYR A 188 -6.71 11.68 19.31
C TYR A 188 -8.00 12.46 19.67
N ASN A 189 -7.95 13.30 20.72
CA ASN A 189 -9.13 14.04 21.18
C ASN A 189 -9.65 15.05 20.14
N ASP A 190 -8.75 15.67 19.37
CA ASP A 190 -9.15 16.61 18.33
C ASP A 190 -9.77 15.86 17.12
N PHE A 191 -9.22 14.72 16.73
CA PHE A 191 -9.84 13.85 15.73
C PHE A 191 -11.22 13.35 16.19
N LYS A 192 -11.32 12.88 17.43
CA LYS A 192 -12.59 12.43 18.02
C LYS A 192 -13.67 13.50 17.93
N LYS A 193 -13.37 14.73 18.38
CA LYS A 193 -14.32 15.86 18.32
C LYS A 193 -14.81 16.15 16.90
N ILE A 194 -13.93 16.10 15.91
CA ILE A 194 -14.31 16.34 14.51
C ILE A 194 -15.18 15.22 13.98
N ILE A 195 -14.82 13.96 14.25
CA ILE A 195 -15.61 12.80 13.83
C ILE A 195 -17.02 12.89 14.41
N GLU A 196 -17.13 13.12 15.75
CA GLU A 196 -18.41 13.25 16.44
C GLU A 196 -19.27 14.43 15.92
N LYS A 197 -18.64 15.50 15.43
CA LYS A 197 -19.36 16.64 14.82
C LYS A 197 -19.91 16.33 13.41
N ILE A 198 -19.31 15.38 12.69
CA ILE A 198 -19.75 14.99 11.34
C ILE A 198 -20.87 13.95 11.40
N LEU A 199 -20.94 13.17 12.47
CA LEU A 199 -21.96 12.13 12.68
C LEU A 199 -23.32 12.70 12.99
#